data_bec05365fafea7ba161a3270db485430
#
_entry.id   bec05365fafea7ba161a3270db485430
#
_cell.length_a   1.000
_cell.length_b   1.000
_cell.length_c   1.000
_cell.angle_alpha   90.00
_cell.angle_beta   90.00
_cell.angle_gamma   90.00
#
_symmetry.space_group_name_H-M   'P 1'
#
loop_
_entity.id
_entity.type
_entity.pdbx_description
1 polymer ?
#
loop_
_entity_poly.entity_id
_entity_poly.type
_entity_poly.pdbx_seq_one_letter_code
_entity_poly.pdbx_strand_id
1 'polypeptide(L)'
;MMEDRKSAANSARFVLRSATRAEHDATEHALAHLLIEKPAHYTEFLRIQARSLAIIEPALASGGWTRWQSRMPQLELDLADLDAAILMSPATPADFPADAHIWGAQYVLEGSRLGGQMLCRRVQPGLPTRYLNEPDSTATWRRFGDAMECAAQAVGDLREEWLQDAVTGAKKAFMIFQAAAQASAQTTAQTTERVAA
;
A
#
# COMPACT_ATOMS: atom_id res chain seq x y z
N MET A 1 29.83 1.94 16.88
CA MET A 1 28.69 1.07 17.31
C MET A 1 27.52 1.84 17.93
N MET A 2 27.73 2.87 18.81
CA MET A 2 26.63 3.71 19.36
C MET A 2 26.14 4.77 18.35
N GLU A 3 27.02 5.36 17.55
CA GLU A 3 26.68 6.31 16.48
C GLU A 3 25.90 5.66 15.33
N ASP A 4 26.25 4.43 14.91
CA ASP A 4 25.53 3.69 13.86
C ASP A 4 24.08 3.36 14.26
N ARG A 5 23.85 3.06 15.56
CA ARG A 5 22.49 2.83 16.07
C ARG A 5 21.65 4.09 16.13
N LYS A 6 22.27 5.23 16.45
CA LYS A 6 21.62 6.54 16.50
C LYS A 6 21.29 7.06 15.10
N SER A 7 22.18 6.82 14.13
CA SER A 7 21.98 7.14 12.72
C SER A 7 20.83 6.29 12.11
N ALA A 8 20.79 4.99 12.40
CA ALA A 8 19.72 4.12 11.93
C ALA A 8 18.35 4.47 12.52
N ALA A 9 18.30 4.87 13.81
CA ALA A 9 17.07 5.28 14.48
C ALA A 9 16.51 6.62 13.97
N ASN A 10 17.34 7.43 13.31
CA ASN A 10 16.97 8.73 12.73
C ASN A 10 16.73 8.68 11.22
N SER A 11 16.83 7.50 10.59
CA SER A 11 16.56 7.41 9.15
C SER A 11 15.07 7.69 8.84
N ALA A 12 14.80 8.34 7.72
CA ALA A 12 13.44 8.66 7.28
C ALA A 12 12.52 7.43 7.30
N ARG A 13 13.02 6.30 6.82
CA ARG A 13 12.29 5.03 6.81
C ARG A 13 11.95 4.52 8.23
N PHE A 14 12.86 4.69 9.20
CA PHE A 14 12.61 4.29 10.58
C PHE A 14 11.56 5.20 11.24
N VAL A 15 11.62 6.51 10.99
CA VAL A 15 10.64 7.49 11.47
C VAL A 15 9.24 7.13 10.95
N LEU A 16 9.09 6.90 9.64
CA LEU A 16 7.81 6.52 9.07
C LEU A 16 7.31 5.19 9.65
N ARG A 17 8.17 4.17 9.73
CA ARG A 17 7.80 2.88 10.30
C ARG A 17 7.26 3.00 11.73
N SER A 18 7.93 3.79 12.56
CA SER A 18 7.53 3.98 13.95
C SER A 18 6.22 4.75 14.08
N ALA A 19 6.07 5.82 13.27
CA ALA A 19 4.92 6.71 13.32
C ALA A 19 3.65 6.14 12.67
N THR A 20 3.79 5.13 11.79
CA THR A 20 2.66 4.51 11.06
C THR A 20 2.35 3.07 11.50
N ARG A 21 2.96 2.61 12.59
CA ARG A 21 2.77 1.24 13.07
C ARG A 21 1.31 0.94 13.39
N ALA A 22 0.63 1.86 14.06
CA ALA A 22 -0.77 1.70 14.42
C ALA A 22 -1.68 1.58 13.18
N GLU A 23 -1.43 2.40 12.16
CA GLU A 23 -2.18 2.37 10.90
C GLU A 23 -1.90 1.08 10.11
N HIS A 24 -0.67 0.60 10.13
CA HIS A 24 -0.31 -0.69 9.54
C HIS A 24 -1.06 -1.83 10.21
N ASP A 25 -1.00 -1.92 11.55
CA ASP A 25 -1.66 -2.96 12.33
C ASP A 25 -3.20 -2.90 12.14
N ALA A 26 -3.78 -1.69 12.09
CA ALA A 26 -5.20 -1.50 11.80
C ALA A 26 -5.60 -1.96 10.38
N THR A 27 -4.72 -1.75 9.39
CA THR A 27 -4.96 -2.22 8.02
C THR A 27 -4.89 -3.75 7.93
N GLU A 28 -3.91 -4.38 8.58
CA GLU A 28 -3.85 -5.84 8.67
C GLU A 28 -5.10 -6.42 9.35
N HIS A 29 -5.55 -5.79 10.44
CA HIS A 29 -6.77 -6.20 11.14
C HIS A 29 -8.02 -6.07 10.25
N ALA A 30 -8.15 -4.98 9.49
CA ALA A 30 -9.27 -4.78 8.57
C ALA A 30 -9.34 -5.85 7.47
N LEU A 31 -8.20 -6.41 7.07
CA LEU A 31 -8.08 -7.46 6.05
C LEU A 31 -8.05 -8.88 6.62
N ALA A 32 -7.94 -9.06 7.95
CA ALA A 32 -7.73 -10.35 8.59
C ALA A 32 -8.85 -11.38 8.36
N HIS A 33 -10.07 -10.93 8.03
CA HIS A 33 -11.20 -11.80 7.70
C HIS A 33 -11.05 -12.47 6.32
N LEU A 34 -10.14 -11.99 5.47
CA LEU A 34 -9.88 -12.53 4.14
C LEU A 34 -8.83 -13.65 4.23
N LEU A 35 -9.30 -14.87 4.17
CA LEU A 35 -8.46 -16.06 4.11
C LEU A 35 -7.99 -16.24 2.64
N ILE A 36 -6.86 -15.65 2.28
CA ILE A 36 -6.36 -15.61 0.90
C ILE A 36 -6.05 -16.97 0.29
N GLU A 37 -6.04 -18.02 1.09
CA GLU A 37 -6.01 -19.42 0.66
C GLU A 37 -7.31 -19.83 -0.06
N LYS A 38 -8.41 -19.09 0.16
CA LYS A 38 -9.71 -19.33 -0.49
C LYS A 38 -9.84 -18.44 -1.72
N PRO A 39 -10.13 -18.98 -2.93
CA PRO A 39 -10.18 -18.18 -4.15
C PRO A 39 -11.10 -16.96 -4.08
N ALA A 40 -12.30 -17.09 -3.52
CA ALA A 40 -13.23 -15.97 -3.38
C ALA A 40 -12.69 -14.85 -2.48
N HIS A 41 -12.02 -15.19 -1.38
CA HIS A 41 -11.41 -14.22 -0.47
C HIS A 41 -10.17 -13.55 -1.11
N TYR A 42 -9.40 -14.33 -1.88
CA TYR A 42 -8.27 -13.79 -2.65
C TYR A 42 -8.73 -12.79 -3.70
N THR A 43 -9.78 -13.14 -4.46
CA THR A 43 -10.39 -12.24 -5.43
C THR A 43 -10.86 -10.94 -4.78
N GLU A 44 -11.52 -11.02 -3.61
CA GLU A 44 -11.96 -9.82 -2.90
C GLU A 44 -10.79 -9.01 -2.34
N PHE A 45 -9.73 -9.67 -1.86
CA PHE A 45 -8.48 -8.99 -1.51
C PHE A 45 -7.92 -8.17 -2.68
N LEU A 46 -7.84 -8.76 -3.89
CA LEU A 46 -7.37 -8.04 -5.08
C LEU A 46 -8.30 -6.87 -5.45
N ARG A 47 -9.62 -7.01 -5.31
CA ARG A 47 -10.57 -5.92 -5.53
C ARG A 47 -10.37 -4.75 -4.56
N ILE A 48 -10.11 -5.04 -3.29
CA ILE A 48 -9.78 -4.01 -2.29
C ILE A 48 -8.49 -3.29 -2.68
N GLN A 49 -7.46 -4.02 -3.11
CA GLN A 49 -6.22 -3.43 -3.59
C GLN A 49 -6.50 -2.52 -4.81
N ALA A 50 -7.28 -2.97 -5.78
CA ALA A 50 -7.61 -2.19 -6.98
C ALA A 50 -8.34 -0.88 -6.64
N ARG A 51 -9.35 -0.92 -5.77
CA ARG A 51 -10.06 0.28 -5.30
C ARG A 51 -9.12 1.28 -4.63
N SER A 52 -8.22 0.79 -3.80
CA SER A 52 -7.26 1.64 -3.08
C SER A 52 -6.23 2.28 -4.03
N LEU A 53 -5.65 1.49 -4.94
CA LEU A 53 -4.67 1.98 -5.90
C LEU A 53 -5.29 2.98 -6.89
N ALA A 54 -6.53 2.80 -7.30
CA ALA A 54 -7.25 3.75 -8.17
C ALA A 54 -7.40 5.14 -7.54
N ILE A 55 -7.41 5.22 -6.21
CA ILE A 55 -7.47 6.50 -5.48
C ILE A 55 -6.07 7.07 -5.27
N ILE A 56 -5.08 6.23 -4.97
CA ILE A 56 -3.74 6.67 -4.57
C ILE A 56 -2.85 6.95 -5.79
N GLU A 57 -2.74 6.01 -6.73
CA GLU A 57 -1.74 6.05 -7.81
C GLU A 57 -1.82 7.28 -8.73
N PRO A 58 -3.01 7.81 -9.10
CA PRO A 58 -3.08 9.00 -9.94
C PRO A 58 -2.39 10.23 -9.31
N ALA A 59 -2.42 10.34 -7.98
CA ALA A 59 -1.80 11.45 -7.27
C ALA A 59 -0.27 11.31 -7.16
N LEU A 60 0.28 10.11 -7.34
CA LEU A 60 1.72 9.86 -7.23
C LEU A 60 2.50 10.29 -8.49
N ALA A 61 1.82 10.59 -9.58
CA ALA A 61 2.45 11.01 -10.84
C ALA A 61 3.11 12.40 -10.75
N SER A 62 2.74 13.20 -9.75
CA SER A 62 3.18 14.60 -9.62
C SER A 62 4.47 14.79 -8.81
N GLY A 63 5.03 13.74 -8.17
CA GLY A 63 6.21 13.89 -7.33
C GLY A 63 6.70 12.59 -6.69
N GLY A 64 7.50 12.73 -5.64
CA GLY A 64 8.06 11.60 -4.90
C GLY A 64 9.22 10.92 -5.63
N TRP A 65 9.35 9.62 -5.42
CA TRP A 65 10.39 8.81 -6.05
C TRP A 65 10.11 8.58 -7.54
N THR A 66 10.95 9.14 -8.38
CA THR A 66 10.77 9.12 -9.85
C THR A 66 10.86 7.73 -10.50
N ARG A 67 11.40 6.75 -9.78
CA ARG A 67 11.46 5.34 -10.24
C ARG A 67 10.27 4.50 -9.79
N TRP A 68 9.32 5.11 -9.10
CA TRP A 68 8.10 4.44 -8.72
C TRP A 68 7.30 3.99 -9.96
N GLN A 69 6.72 2.81 -9.87
CA GLN A 69 5.93 2.24 -10.96
C GLN A 69 4.56 1.80 -10.46
N SER A 70 3.53 2.08 -11.25
CA SER A 70 2.17 1.62 -10.99
C SER A 70 2.10 0.11 -10.86
N ARG A 71 1.29 -0.36 -9.93
CA ARG A 71 0.99 -1.79 -9.73
C ARG A 71 -0.38 -2.17 -10.31
N MET A 72 -1.15 -1.20 -10.76
CA MET A 72 -2.48 -1.43 -11.32
C MET A 72 -2.45 -2.40 -12.51
N PRO A 73 -1.50 -2.32 -13.48
CA PRO A 73 -1.51 -3.24 -14.62
C PRO A 73 -1.42 -4.73 -14.23
N GLN A 74 -0.58 -5.09 -13.25
CA GLN A 74 -0.48 -6.47 -12.79
C GLN A 74 -1.74 -6.94 -12.06
N LEU A 75 -2.34 -6.04 -11.31
CA LEU A 75 -3.58 -6.28 -10.57
C LEU A 75 -4.78 -6.47 -11.51
N GLU A 76 -4.86 -5.67 -12.56
CA GLU A 76 -5.89 -5.80 -13.61
C GLU A 76 -5.78 -7.14 -14.34
N LEU A 77 -4.56 -7.57 -14.68
CA LEU A 77 -4.33 -8.88 -15.29
C LEU A 77 -4.73 -10.04 -14.37
N ASP A 78 -4.39 -9.96 -13.08
CA ASP A 78 -4.76 -10.99 -12.12
C ASP A 78 -6.28 -11.04 -11.92
N LEU A 79 -6.97 -9.92 -11.88
CA LEU A 79 -8.43 -9.87 -11.77
C LEU A 79 -9.12 -10.36 -13.05
N ALA A 80 -8.57 -10.06 -14.23
CA ALA A 80 -9.08 -10.57 -15.49
C ALA A 80 -8.98 -12.10 -15.58
N ASP A 81 -7.87 -12.70 -15.16
CA ASP A 81 -7.68 -14.14 -15.14
C ASP A 81 -8.63 -14.86 -14.13
N LEU A 82 -9.17 -14.11 -13.16
CA LEU A 82 -10.16 -14.61 -12.20
C LEU A 82 -11.61 -14.34 -12.62
N ASP A 83 -11.84 -13.88 -13.85
CA ASP A 83 -13.17 -13.43 -14.34
C ASP A 83 -13.82 -12.40 -13.38
N ALA A 84 -12.98 -11.62 -12.70
CA ALA A 84 -13.39 -10.69 -11.67
C ALA A 84 -13.36 -9.25 -12.20
N ALA A 85 -14.52 -8.72 -12.58
CA ALA A 85 -14.62 -7.33 -12.99
C ALA A 85 -14.19 -6.40 -11.85
N ILE A 86 -13.37 -5.40 -12.18
CA ILE A 86 -13.13 -4.25 -11.31
C ILE A 86 -14.36 -3.35 -11.47
N LEU A 87 -15.29 -3.43 -10.53
CA LEU A 87 -16.38 -2.47 -10.44
C LEU A 87 -15.79 -1.16 -9.90
N MET A 88 -15.21 -0.38 -10.82
CA MET A 88 -14.68 0.93 -10.51
C MET A 88 -15.82 1.94 -10.56
N SER A 89 -16.29 2.40 -9.40
CA SER A 89 -16.93 3.71 -9.36
C SER A 89 -15.87 4.78 -9.67
N PRO A 90 -16.22 5.86 -10.38
CA PRO A 90 -15.30 6.99 -10.53
C PRO A 90 -14.80 7.42 -9.15
N ALA A 91 -13.54 7.15 -8.87
CA ALA A 91 -12.94 7.51 -7.60
C ALA A 91 -12.24 8.87 -7.76
N THR A 92 -12.48 9.77 -6.84
CA THR A 92 -11.69 11.01 -6.76
C THR A 92 -10.28 10.65 -6.31
N PRO A 93 -9.24 11.04 -7.07
CA PRO A 93 -7.86 10.84 -6.65
C PRO A 93 -7.59 11.42 -5.27
N ALA A 94 -6.71 10.78 -4.52
CA ALA A 94 -6.26 11.32 -3.24
C ALA A 94 -5.56 12.66 -3.46
N ASP A 95 -5.77 13.58 -2.53
CA ASP A 95 -5.02 14.83 -2.51
C ASP A 95 -3.78 14.66 -1.62
N PHE A 96 -2.59 14.82 -2.19
CA PHE A 96 -1.31 14.88 -1.50
C PHE A 96 -0.69 16.24 -1.77
N PRO A 97 -0.89 17.23 -0.89
CA PRO A 97 -0.64 18.65 -1.17
C PRO A 97 0.85 19.00 -1.34
N ALA A 98 1.77 18.18 -0.85
CA ALA A 98 3.20 18.40 -0.96
C ALA A 98 3.93 17.12 -1.39
N ASP A 99 5.12 17.29 -1.98
CA ASP A 99 5.99 16.18 -2.42
C ASP A 99 6.27 15.17 -1.30
N ALA A 100 6.50 15.64 -0.08
CA ALA A 100 6.71 14.78 1.08
C ALA A 100 5.53 13.85 1.36
N HIS A 101 4.28 14.30 1.17
CA HIS A 101 3.10 13.43 1.30
C HIS A 101 3.11 12.31 0.27
N ILE A 102 3.55 12.60 -0.97
CA ILE A 102 3.69 11.60 -2.04
C ILE A 102 4.74 10.56 -1.67
N TRP A 103 5.91 10.98 -1.15
CA TRP A 103 6.92 10.06 -0.60
C TRP A 103 6.35 9.14 0.48
N GLY A 104 5.51 9.69 1.35
CA GLY A 104 4.82 8.91 2.39
C GLY A 104 3.86 7.87 1.83
N ALA A 105 3.06 8.24 0.83
CA ALA A 105 2.16 7.30 0.16
C ALA A 105 2.93 6.20 -0.58
N GLN A 106 3.99 6.56 -1.30
CA GLN A 106 4.88 5.60 -1.97
C GLN A 106 5.58 4.66 -0.96
N TYR A 107 5.93 5.14 0.23
CA TYR A 107 6.47 4.30 1.30
C TYR A 107 5.51 3.16 1.66
N VAL A 108 4.23 3.42 1.76
CA VAL A 108 3.21 2.38 2.04
C VAL A 108 3.13 1.39 0.88
N LEU A 109 3.07 1.87 -0.36
CA LEU A 109 2.97 1.01 -1.53
C LEU A 109 4.22 0.15 -1.74
N GLU A 110 5.42 0.74 -1.61
CA GLU A 110 6.68 -0.01 -1.73
C GLU A 110 6.86 -1.03 -0.59
N GLY A 111 6.48 -0.65 0.65
CA GLY A 111 6.48 -1.56 1.79
C GLY A 111 5.52 -2.75 1.61
N SER A 112 4.36 -2.52 1.01
CA SER A 112 3.37 -3.57 0.74
C SER A 112 3.85 -4.63 -0.27
N ARG A 113 4.81 -4.31 -1.16
CA ARG A 113 5.44 -5.27 -2.08
C ARG A 113 6.18 -6.38 -1.33
N LEU A 114 6.84 -6.05 -0.21
CA LEU A 114 7.51 -7.05 0.64
C LEU A 114 6.49 -7.99 1.31
N GLY A 115 5.41 -7.42 1.85
CA GLY A 115 4.31 -8.19 2.43
C GLY A 115 3.64 -9.10 1.39
N GLY A 116 3.48 -8.60 0.16
CA GLY A 116 2.92 -9.34 -0.97
C GLY A 116 3.63 -10.67 -1.25
N GLN A 117 4.96 -10.70 -1.20
CA GLN A 117 5.73 -11.95 -1.39
C GLN A 117 5.43 -13.02 -0.31
N MET A 118 5.19 -12.60 0.92
CA MET A 118 4.79 -13.52 2.00
C MET A 118 3.36 -14.03 1.77
N LEU A 119 2.45 -13.15 1.38
CA LEU A 119 1.07 -13.52 1.07
C LEU A 119 0.98 -14.43 -0.16
N CYS A 120 1.80 -14.20 -1.19
CA CYS A 120 1.85 -15.03 -2.39
C CYS A 120 2.03 -16.53 -2.10
N ARG A 121 2.82 -16.87 -1.07
CA ARG A 121 3.04 -18.26 -0.65
C ARG A 121 1.81 -18.94 -0.05
N ARG A 122 0.81 -18.16 0.34
CA ARG A 122 -0.45 -18.62 0.93
C ARG A 122 -1.57 -18.73 -0.10
N VAL A 123 -1.41 -18.11 -1.27
CA VAL A 123 -2.38 -18.19 -2.36
C VAL A 123 -2.43 -19.62 -2.89
N GLN A 124 -3.63 -20.11 -3.18
CA GLN A 124 -3.83 -21.45 -3.74
C GLN A 124 -3.05 -21.61 -5.05
N PRO A 125 -2.31 -22.72 -5.25
CA PRO A 125 -1.61 -22.98 -6.50
C PRO A 125 -2.53 -22.92 -7.72
N GLY A 126 -2.06 -22.29 -8.79
CA GLY A 126 -2.82 -22.12 -10.04
C GLY A 126 -3.60 -20.82 -10.15
N LEU A 127 -3.74 -20.05 -9.05
CA LEU A 127 -4.31 -18.70 -9.14
C LEU A 127 -3.26 -17.70 -9.62
N PRO A 128 -3.65 -16.62 -10.31
CA PRO A 128 -2.75 -15.57 -10.76
C PRO A 128 -2.19 -14.78 -9.57
N THR A 129 -0.89 -14.46 -9.60
CA THR A 129 -0.20 -13.80 -8.49
C THR A 129 0.78 -12.71 -8.94
N ARG A 130 0.60 -12.12 -10.13
CA ARG A 130 1.52 -11.09 -10.67
C ARG A 130 1.63 -9.91 -9.74
N TYR A 131 0.50 -9.50 -9.16
CA TYR A 131 0.43 -8.39 -8.21
C TYR A 131 1.22 -8.65 -6.92
N LEU A 132 1.19 -9.89 -6.41
CA LEU A 132 1.87 -10.26 -5.16
C LEU A 132 3.33 -10.68 -5.39
N ASN A 133 3.62 -11.29 -6.54
CA ASN A 133 4.92 -11.90 -6.85
C ASN A 133 5.77 -10.97 -7.72
N GLU A 134 6.07 -9.79 -7.20
CA GLU A 134 6.92 -8.83 -7.91
C GLU A 134 8.41 -9.17 -7.72
N PRO A 135 9.16 -9.36 -8.82
CA PRO A 135 10.59 -9.62 -8.73
C PRO A 135 11.32 -8.42 -8.11
N ASP A 136 12.44 -8.70 -7.44
CA ASP A 136 13.35 -7.69 -6.87
C ASP A 136 12.74 -6.72 -5.83
N SER A 137 11.58 -7.04 -5.22
CA SER A 137 10.92 -6.18 -4.25
C SER A 137 11.85 -5.76 -3.09
N THR A 138 12.73 -6.65 -2.61
CA THR A 138 13.72 -6.33 -1.56
C THR A 138 14.75 -5.32 -2.03
N ALA A 139 15.26 -5.45 -3.26
CA ALA A 139 16.22 -4.51 -3.82
C ALA A 139 15.56 -3.16 -4.12
N THR A 140 14.34 -3.17 -4.62
CA THR A 140 13.53 -1.96 -4.86
C THR A 140 13.23 -1.22 -3.57
N TRP A 141 12.82 -1.93 -2.52
CA TRP A 141 12.60 -1.35 -1.19
C TRP A 141 13.84 -0.68 -0.61
N ARG A 142 15.01 -1.29 -0.80
CA ARG A 142 16.28 -0.70 -0.36
C ARG A 142 16.57 0.58 -1.11
N ARG A 143 16.50 0.54 -2.44
CA ARG A 143 16.71 1.72 -3.32
C ARG A 143 15.74 2.85 -2.99
N PHE A 144 14.47 2.53 -2.74
CA PHE A 144 13.48 3.49 -2.30
C PHE A 144 13.88 4.14 -0.96
N GLY A 145 14.29 3.33 0.02
CA GLY A 145 14.71 3.82 1.33
C GLY A 145 15.92 4.75 1.27
N ASP A 146 16.90 4.44 0.42
CA ASP A 146 18.08 5.29 0.20
C ASP A 146 17.68 6.61 -0.48
N ALA A 147 16.80 6.55 -1.48
CA ALA A 147 16.30 7.73 -2.17
C ALA A 147 15.47 8.64 -1.24
N MET A 148 14.65 8.04 -0.40
CA MET A 148 13.84 8.76 0.60
C MET A 148 14.72 9.50 1.62
N GLU A 149 15.79 8.85 2.10
CA GLU A 149 16.75 9.48 3.00
C GLU A 149 17.46 10.66 2.32
N CYS A 150 17.89 10.48 1.06
CA CYS A 150 18.48 11.58 0.28
C CYS A 150 17.49 12.75 0.12
N ALA A 151 16.22 12.48 -0.17
CA ALA A 151 15.20 13.53 -0.30
C ALA A 151 14.98 14.27 1.01
N ALA A 152 14.89 13.54 2.14
CA ALA A 152 14.75 14.14 3.47
C ALA A 152 15.97 14.97 3.89
N GLN A 153 17.17 14.61 3.45
CA GLN A 153 18.39 15.38 3.72
C GLN A 153 18.50 16.62 2.83
N ALA A 154 18.01 16.55 1.60
CA ALA A 154 18.12 17.64 0.64
C ALA A 154 17.35 18.90 1.06
N VAL A 155 16.33 18.77 1.92
CA VAL A 155 15.56 19.93 2.44
C VAL A 155 16.22 20.63 3.63
N GLY A 156 17.39 20.16 4.09
CA GLY A 156 18.19 20.81 5.13
C GLY A 156 17.43 20.98 6.46
N ASP A 157 17.31 22.20 6.92
CA ASP A 157 16.66 22.53 8.21
C ASP A 157 15.16 22.19 8.26
N LEU A 158 14.53 22.00 7.09
CA LEU A 158 13.11 21.60 6.99
C LEU A 158 12.89 20.07 7.07
N ARG A 159 13.94 19.30 7.37
CA ARG A 159 13.88 17.83 7.39
C ARG A 159 12.81 17.29 8.34
N GLU A 160 12.64 17.88 9.49
CA GLU A 160 11.64 17.42 10.46
C GLU A 160 10.22 17.66 9.96
N GLU A 161 9.93 18.81 9.39
CA GLU A 161 8.65 19.15 8.78
C GLU A 161 8.37 18.21 7.59
N TRP A 162 9.36 18.00 6.71
CA TRP A 162 9.26 17.07 5.59
C TRP A 162 8.91 15.65 6.05
N LEU A 163 9.53 15.16 7.14
CA LEU A 163 9.22 13.84 7.70
C LEU A 163 7.81 13.77 8.28
N GLN A 164 7.31 14.84 8.92
CA GLN A 164 5.93 14.89 9.41
C GLN A 164 4.92 14.85 8.27
N ASP A 165 5.18 15.58 7.20
CA ASP A 165 4.37 15.55 5.99
C ASP A 165 4.39 14.16 5.32
N ALA A 166 5.55 13.52 5.25
CA ALA A 166 5.67 12.16 4.74
C ALA A 166 4.89 11.14 5.61
N VAL A 167 4.94 11.29 6.93
CA VAL A 167 4.12 10.49 7.85
C VAL A 167 2.63 10.71 7.59
N THR A 168 2.21 11.96 7.38
CA THR A 168 0.82 12.30 7.07
C THR A 168 0.35 11.66 5.78
N GLY A 169 1.17 11.72 4.73
CA GLY A 169 0.89 11.04 3.46
C GLY A 169 0.78 9.51 3.59
N ALA A 170 1.68 8.91 4.37
CA ALA A 170 1.65 7.47 4.65
C ALA A 170 0.38 7.06 5.42
N LYS A 171 0.01 7.79 6.46
CA LYS A 171 -1.22 7.55 7.21
C LYS A 171 -2.46 7.66 6.32
N LYS A 172 -2.52 8.67 5.45
CA LYS A 172 -3.60 8.83 4.49
C LYS A 172 -3.71 7.65 3.53
N ALA A 173 -2.59 7.12 3.04
CA ALA A 173 -2.58 5.91 2.20
C ALA A 173 -3.14 4.69 2.96
N PHE A 174 -2.71 4.45 4.20
CA PHE A 174 -3.28 3.37 5.04
C PHE A 174 -4.78 3.53 5.25
N MET A 175 -5.25 4.74 5.55
CA MET A 175 -6.68 5.02 5.74
C MET A 175 -7.52 4.69 4.49
N ILE A 176 -6.99 4.92 3.28
CA ILE A 176 -7.65 4.55 2.03
C ILE A 176 -7.82 3.03 1.93
N PHE A 177 -6.79 2.25 2.24
CA PHE A 177 -6.88 0.79 2.28
C PHE A 177 -7.87 0.29 3.33
N GLN A 178 -7.88 0.87 4.52
CA GLN A 178 -8.83 0.54 5.59
C GLN A 178 -10.27 0.82 5.17
N ALA A 179 -10.53 1.99 4.56
CA ALA A 179 -11.85 2.36 4.08
C ALA A 179 -12.34 1.39 2.97
N ALA A 180 -11.47 1.00 2.04
CA ALA A 180 -11.81 0.04 1.00
C ALA A 180 -12.12 -1.36 1.58
N ALA A 181 -11.38 -1.80 2.59
CA ALA A 181 -11.61 -3.07 3.28
C ALA A 181 -12.95 -3.07 4.05
N GLN A 182 -13.25 -1.98 4.75
CA GLN A 182 -14.50 -1.82 5.50
C GLN A 182 -15.72 -1.79 4.57
N ALA A 183 -15.66 -1.08 3.45
CA ALA A 183 -16.71 -1.05 2.46
C ALA A 183 -17.00 -2.44 1.87
N SER A 184 -15.95 -3.23 1.63
CA SER A 184 -16.09 -4.61 1.15
C SER A 184 -16.80 -5.50 2.19
N ALA A 185 -16.42 -5.43 3.44
CA ALA A 185 -17.03 -6.23 4.51
C ALA A 185 -18.53 -5.91 4.68
N GLN A 186 -18.92 -4.65 4.58
CA GLN A 186 -20.32 -4.22 4.64
C GLN A 186 -21.16 -4.77 3.47
N THR A 187 -20.61 -4.74 2.26
CA THR A 187 -21.29 -5.27 1.06
C THR A 187 -21.52 -6.77 1.18
N THR A 188 -20.55 -7.51 1.70
CA THR A 188 -20.65 -8.96 1.91
C THR A 188 -21.73 -9.30 2.94
N ALA A 189 -21.80 -8.57 4.06
CA ALA A 189 -22.81 -8.76 5.09
C ALA A 189 -24.23 -8.54 4.56
N GLN A 190 -24.47 -7.45 3.84
CA GLN A 190 -25.76 -7.11 3.23
C GLN A 190 -26.22 -8.15 2.20
N THR A 191 -25.29 -8.70 1.41
CA THR A 191 -25.60 -9.72 0.44
C THR A 191 -26.00 -11.02 1.11
N THR A 192 -25.34 -11.41 2.20
CA THR A 192 -25.66 -12.61 2.99
C THR A 192 -27.05 -12.50 3.63
N GLU A 193 -27.39 -11.36 4.19
CA GLU A 193 -28.74 -11.12 4.77
C GLU A 193 -29.84 -11.20 3.72
N ARG A 194 -29.60 -10.67 2.51
CA ARG A 194 -30.59 -10.72 1.42
C ARG A 194 -30.84 -12.12 0.85
N VAL A 195 -29.86 -13.00 0.93
CA VAL A 195 -29.98 -14.40 0.47
C VAL A 195 -30.64 -15.29 1.53
N ALA A 196 -30.58 -14.88 2.81
CA ALA A 196 -31.17 -15.61 3.93
C ALA A 196 -32.64 -15.22 4.23
N ALA A 197 -33.14 -14.18 3.59
CA ALA A 197 -34.54 -13.69 3.73
C ALA A 197 -35.41 -14.12 2.56
#